data_439fd7467ba5a14125758118be7d760c
#
_entry.id   439fd7467ba5a14125758118be7d760c
#
_cell.length_a   1.000
_cell.length_b   1.000
_cell.length_c   1.000
_cell.angle_alpha   90.00
_cell.angle_beta   90.00
_cell.angle_gamma   90.00
#
_symmetry.space_group_name_H-M   'P 1'
#
loop_
_entity.id
_entity.type
_entity.pdbx_description
1 polymer ?
#
loop_
_entity_poly.entity_id
_entity_poly.type
_entity_poly.pdbx_seq_one_letter_code
_entity_poly.pdbx_strand_id
1 'polypeptide(L)'
;MTKFLSDKFKVLSFISIILVLYIHSGFHDYPNEIQGMVFNANLQNFISGMIGRCAVPLFYAISGYLFFTGLYDGGNANYPKLWFKIKKRGKTLLVPYIIACLFPVVFNLVLEFIPGIEQFVNNKGISKNFHQPIDKILNFIYFDSGNGSPYAFHLWFLRDLIFIVVLSPILLYASEKTSKYAVCGILFVLNYFAIPFLPLSGMFWFMFGYCFLDKLSNLKSIFIPVIFTVLCITEILYPCELWKQIKIPIIIIGITSIWILYDKFCPKDFEIKKHNVLMKACGFTFFIYLFHEPTLNIIRKILIIPFHHSSFGFAFSYLASPWIFAVIWIIIGIGFKRIMPHIYSICTGGR
;
A
#
# COMPACT_ATOMS: atom_id res chain seq x y z
N MET A 1 2.85 20.13 12.52
CA MET A 1 2.32 18.76 12.78
C MET A 1 2.73 18.37 14.19
N THR A 2 1.78 17.92 15.03
CA THR A 2 2.06 17.48 16.41
C THR A 2 2.80 16.13 16.40
N LYS A 3 3.54 15.83 17.50
CA LYS A 3 4.23 14.52 17.67
C LYS A 3 3.21 13.38 17.61
N PHE A 4 2.08 13.51 18.29
CA PHE A 4 0.99 12.52 18.26
C PHE A 4 0.54 12.18 16.83
N LEU A 5 0.27 13.19 15.99
CA LEU A 5 -0.17 12.96 14.61
C LEU A 5 0.93 12.32 13.76
N SER A 6 2.21 12.68 13.98
CA SER A 6 3.34 12.05 13.33
C SER A 6 3.45 10.57 13.68
N ASP A 7 3.31 10.22 14.95
CA ASP A 7 3.40 8.84 15.41
C ASP A 7 2.18 8.03 14.96
N LYS A 8 0.99 8.64 14.96
CA LYS A 8 -0.23 8.05 14.37
C LYS A 8 -0.03 7.67 12.91
N PHE A 9 0.52 8.56 12.08
CA PHE A 9 0.79 8.24 10.67
C PHE A 9 1.76 7.08 10.50
N LYS A 10 2.80 6.98 11.33
CA LYS A 10 3.74 5.85 11.29
C LYS A 10 3.04 4.53 11.61
N VAL A 11 2.26 4.50 12.69
CA VAL A 11 1.54 3.28 13.11
C VAL A 11 0.48 2.90 12.08
N LEU A 12 -0.32 3.85 11.60
CA LEU A 12 -1.33 3.59 10.58
C LEU A 12 -0.70 3.11 9.27
N SER A 13 0.45 3.65 8.88
CA SER A 13 1.20 3.16 7.73
C SER A 13 1.72 1.73 7.94
N PHE A 14 2.16 1.40 9.17
CA PHE A 14 2.59 0.05 9.49
C PHE A 14 1.43 -0.95 9.47
N ILE A 15 0.27 -0.58 10.04
CA ILE A 15 -0.95 -1.39 9.94
C ILE A 15 -1.34 -1.58 8.46
N SER A 16 -1.27 -0.52 7.66
CA SER A 16 -1.60 -0.60 6.23
C SER A 16 -0.67 -1.54 5.47
N ILE A 17 0.65 -1.56 5.76
CA ILE A 17 1.54 -2.52 5.09
C ILE A 17 1.24 -3.96 5.51
N ILE A 18 0.91 -4.22 6.77
CA ILE A 18 0.48 -5.56 7.20
C ILE A 18 -0.78 -5.99 6.43
N LEU A 19 -1.74 -5.09 6.23
CA LEU A 19 -2.94 -5.36 5.42
C LEU A 19 -2.58 -5.63 3.95
N VAL A 20 -1.62 -4.91 3.37
CA VAL A 20 -1.10 -5.19 2.02
C VAL A 20 -0.46 -6.57 1.96
N LEU A 21 0.33 -6.95 2.96
CA LEU A 21 0.90 -8.31 3.02
C LEU A 21 -0.22 -9.37 3.07
N TYR A 22 -1.32 -9.14 3.78
CA TYR A 22 -2.48 -10.04 3.76
C TYR A 22 -3.12 -10.13 2.37
N ILE A 23 -3.24 -9.02 1.63
CA ILE A 23 -3.75 -9.02 0.25
C ILE A 23 -2.89 -9.94 -0.64
N HIS A 24 -1.57 -9.85 -0.51
CA HIS A 24 -0.63 -10.64 -1.31
C HIS A 24 -0.40 -12.07 -0.76
N SER A 25 -0.85 -12.35 0.47
CA SER A 25 -0.81 -13.70 1.05
C SER A 25 -2.01 -14.58 0.67
N GLY A 26 -2.99 -14.07 -0.08
CA GLY A 26 -4.14 -14.83 -0.57
C GLY A 26 -3.71 -15.98 -1.47
N PHE A 27 -4.41 -17.12 -1.37
CA PHE A 27 -4.11 -18.33 -2.15
C PHE A 27 -4.81 -18.31 -3.51
N HIS A 28 -4.53 -17.29 -4.32
CA HIS A 28 -5.05 -17.17 -5.69
C HIS A 28 -4.52 -18.26 -6.64
N ASP A 29 -3.41 -18.89 -6.29
CA ASP A 29 -2.80 -20.00 -7.04
C ASP A 29 -3.56 -21.34 -6.88
N TYR A 30 -4.45 -21.42 -5.89
CA TYR A 30 -5.24 -22.59 -5.53
C TYR A 30 -6.75 -22.28 -5.49
N PRO A 31 -7.34 -21.74 -6.58
CA PRO A 31 -8.71 -21.22 -6.53
C PRO A 31 -9.74 -22.33 -6.27
N ASN A 32 -9.58 -23.51 -6.86
CA ASN A 32 -10.52 -24.63 -6.68
C ASN A 32 -10.47 -25.21 -5.26
N GLU A 33 -9.26 -25.31 -4.67
CA GLU A 33 -9.09 -25.81 -3.31
C GLU A 33 -9.67 -24.83 -2.29
N ILE A 34 -9.44 -23.53 -2.45
CA ILE A 34 -9.98 -22.50 -1.56
C ILE A 34 -11.49 -22.33 -1.71
N GLN A 35 -12.06 -22.46 -2.91
CA GLN A 35 -13.52 -22.43 -3.11
C GLN A 35 -14.24 -23.57 -2.39
N GLY A 36 -13.63 -24.77 -2.33
CA GLY A 36 -14.14 -25.90 -1.54
C GLY A 36 -14.06 -25.69 -0.02
N MET A 37 -13.27 -24.71 0.43
CA MET A 37 -13.04 -24.40 1.84
C MET A 37 -13.69 -23.07 2.22
N VAL A 38 -15.02 -23.07 2.40
CA VAL A 38 -15.83 -21.86 2.65
C VAL A 38 -15.27 -20.97 3.76
N PHE A 39 -14.78 -21.55 4.86
CA PHE A 39 -14.16 -20.79 5.95
C PHE A 39 -12.93 -20.02 5.47
N ASN A 40 -12.02 -20.65 4.73
CA ASN A 40 -10.81 -20.02 4.22
C ASN A 40 -11.12 -18.90 3.21
N ALA A 41 -12.07 -19.15 2.29
CA ALA A 41 -12.52 -18.16 1.33
C ALA A 41 -13.09 -16.92 2.04
N ASN A 42 -13.97 -17.11 3.01
CA ASN A 42 -14.56 -16.01 3.77
C ASN A 42 -13.53 -15.26 4.62
N LEU A 43 -12.60 -15.97 5.28
CA LEU A 43 -11.53 -15.39 6.08
C LEU A 43 -10.63 -14.49 5.21
N GLN A 44 -10.16 -15.00 4.07
CA GLN A 44 -9.33 -14.23 3.14
C GLN A 44 -10.10 -13.05 2.55
N ASN A 45 -11.36 -13.23 2.19
CA ASN A 45 -12.19 -12.16 1.67
C ASN A 45 -12.43 -11.07 2.75
N PHE A 46 -12.72 -11.46 3.99
CA PHE A 46 -12.91 -10.49 5.08
C PHE A 46 -11.65 -9.66 5.35
N ILE A 47 -10.48 -10.30 5.49
CA ILE A 47 -9.26 -9.58 5.82
C ILE A 47 -8.71 -8.84 4.59
N SER A 48 -8.49 -9.53 3.46
CA SER A 48 -7.87 -8.95 2.26
C SER A 48 -8.87 -8.15 1.43
N GLY A 49 -10.05 -8.74 1.17
CA GLY A 49 -11.06 -8.15 0.30
C GLY A 49 -11.81 -6.97 0.94
N MET A 50 -12.03 -6.99 2.27
CA MET A 50 -12.81 -5.96 2.96
C MET A 50 -11.89 -4.97 3.71
N ILE A 51 -11.22 -5.40 4.76
CA ILE A 51 -10.39 -4.50 5.58
C ILE A 51 -9.16 -4.05 4.78
N GLY A 52 -8.50 -4.98 4.08
CA GLY A 52 -7.29 -4.72 3.30
C GLY A 52 -7.45 -3.66 2.21
N ARG A 53 -8.63 -3.58 1.59
CA ARG A 53 -8.91 -2.54 0.57
C ARG A 53 -8.80 -1.11 1.09
N CYS A 54 -8.79 -0.88 2.40
CA CYS A 54 -8.56 0.43 3.00
C CYS A 54 -7.07 0.82 3.03
N ALA A 55 -6.14 -0.11 2.90
CA ALA A 55 -4.72 0.09 3.11
C ALA A 55 -4.10 1.09 2.12
N VAL A 56 -4.24 0.85 0.82
CA VAL A 56 -3.68 1.73 -0.22
C VAL A 56 -4.35 3.11 -0.24
N PRO A 57 -5.69 3.23 -0.16
CA PRO A 57 -6.36 4.51 0.04
C PRO A 57 -5.84 5.31 1.24
N LEU A 58 -5.58 4.66 2.36
CA LEU A 58 -5.02 5.33 3.54
C LEU A 58 -3.59 5.82 3.30
N PHE A 59 -2.75 5.06 2.57
CA PHE A 59 -1.43 5.52 2.16
C PHE A 59 -1.49 6.77 1.27
N TYR A 60 -2.39 6.80 0.28
CA TYR A 60 -2.60 8.00 -0.55
C TYR A 60 -3.09 9.17 0.30
N ALA A 61 -4.05 8.95 1.20
CA ALA A 61 -4.59 10.00 2.05
C ALA A 61 -3.52 10.61 2.97
N ILE A 62 -2.72 9.78 3.65
CA ILE A 62 -1.59 10.25 4.47
C ILE A 62 -0.57 11.01 3.60
N SER A 63 -0.27 10.50 2.40
CA SER A 63 0.67 11.15 1.48
C SER A 63 0.17 12.50 1.00
N GLY A 64 -1.11 12.62 0.66
CA GLY A 64 -1.74 13.87 0.24
C GLY A 64 -1.77 14.91 1.36
N TYR A 65 -2.17 14.50 2.56
CA TYR A 65 -2.13 15.34 3.74
C TYR A 65 -0.72 15.93 3.98
N LEU A 66 0.30 15.06 4.06
CA LEU A 66 1.68 15.47 4.29
C LEU A 66 2.25 16.33 3.15
N PHE A 67 1.79 16.08 1.93
CA PHE A 67 2.27 16.81 0.77
C PHE A 67 1.71 18.24 0.74
N PHE A 68 0.40 18.41 0.91
CA PHE A 68 -0.24 19.72 0.85
C PHE A 68 -0.11 20.54 2.15
N THR A 69 0.15 19.89 3.30
CA THR A 69 0.34 20.59 4.57
C THR A 69 1.43 21.67 4.46
N GLY A 70 1.07 22.90 4.84
CA GLY A 70 1.96 24.07 4.87
C GLY A 70 2.35 24.60 3.50
N LEU A 71 1.57 24.30 2.43
CA LEU A 71 1.74 24.94 1.11
C LEU A 71 1.03 26.29 1.00
N TYR A 72 0.17 26.64 1.94
CA TYR A 72 -0.47 27.95 1.98
C TYR A 72 0.23 28.86 2.99
N ASP A 73 0.46 30.12 2.58
CA ASP A 73 1.03 31.15 3.39
C ASP A 73 0.16 32.42 3.21
N GLY A 74 -0.45 32.92 4.28
CA GLY A 74 -1.35 34.07 4.20
C GLY A 74 -2.56 33.90 3.27
N GLY A 75 -3.00 32.65 3.02
CA GLY A 75 -4.13 32.36 2.11
C GLY A 75 -3.75 32.06 0.66
N ASN A 76 -2.53 32.35 0.25
CA ASN A 76 -2.02 32.09 -1.11
C ASN A 76 -1.18 30.82 -1.17
N ALA A 77 -1.22 30.10 -2.31
CA ALA A 77 -0.39 28.92 -2.51
C ALA A 77 1.07 29.30 -2.74
N ASN A 78 1.96 28.62 -2.03
CA ASN A 78 3.40 28.81 -2.14
C ASN A 78 3.99 27.85 -3.18
N TYR A 79 4.00 28.23 -4.47
CA TYR A 79 4.52 27.43 -5.57
C TYR A 79 6.03 27.14 -5.47
N PRO A 80 6.93 28.05 -5.04
CA PRO A 80 8.32 27.71 -4.77
C PRO A 80 8.47 26.55 -3.78
N LYS A 81 7.67 26.51 -2.73
CA LYS A 81 7.66 25.42 -1.76
C LYS A 81 7.09 24.12 -2.34
N LEU A 82 6.09 24.21 -3.22
CA LEU A 82 5.57 23.07 -3.96
C LEU A 82 6.67 22.42 -4.81
N TRP A 83 7.39 23.21 -5.61
CA TRP A 83 8.49 22.71 -6.45
C TRP A 83 9.62 22.09 -5.63
N PHE A 84 9.95 22.67 -4.48
CA PHE A 84 10.90 22.08 -3.54
C PHE A 84 10.41 20.68 -3.05
N LYS A 85 9.12 20.57 -2.70
CA LYS A 85 8.55 19.28 -2.28
C LYS A 85 8.56 18.26 -3.43
N ILE A 86 8.23 18.64 -4.65
CA ILE A 86 8.28 17.76 -5.83
C ILE A 86 9.70 17.23 -6.04
N LYS A 87 10.71 18.13 -6.09
CA LYS A 87 12.13 17.74 -6.23
C LYS A 87 12.58 16.80 -5.10
N LYS A 88 12.17 17.06 -3.86
CA LYS A 88 12.46 16.19 -2.73
C LYS A 88 11.84 14.81 -2.91
N ARG A 89 10.60 14.73 -3.43
CA ARG A 89 9.92 13.46 -3.72
C ARG A 89 10.60 12.67 -4.84
N GLY A 90 11.20 13.34 -5.84
CA GLY A 90 12.06 12.68 -6.82
C GLY A 90 13.14 11.81 -6.16
N LYS A 91 13.86 12.35 -5.18
CA LYS A 91 14.88 11.58 -4.44
C LYS A 91 14.28 10.51 -3.51
N THR A 92 13.15 10.79 -2.86
CA THR A 92 12.61 9.94 -1.78
C THR A 92 11.56 8.92 -2.24
N LEU A 93 11.09 8.99 -3.49
CA LEU A 93 10.14 8.05 -4.08
C LEU A 93 10.66 7.46 -5.40
N LEU A 94 11.10 8.30 -6.36
CA LEU A 94 11.50 7.83 -7.69
C LEU A 94 12.76 6.96 -7.64
N VAL A 95 13.80 7.38 -6.90
CA VAL A 95 15.02 6.57 -6.78
C VAL A 95 14.75 5.22 -6.11
N PRO A 96 14.05 5.14 -4.95
CA PRO A 96 13.63 3.86 -4.39
C PRO A 96 12.77 3.03 -5.34
N TYR A 97 11.86 3.65 -6.10
CA TYR A 97 11.03 2.97 -7.08
C TYR A 97 11.85 2.27 -8.16
N ILE A 98 12.80 3.00 -8.78
CA ILE A 98 13.68 2.45 -9.82
C ILE A 98 14.46 1.24 -9.30
N ILE A 99 15.02 1.35 -8.09
CA ILE A 99 15.79 0.26 -7.47
C ILE A 99 14.88 -0.93 -7.15
N ALA A 100 13.70 -0.67 -6.57
CA ALA A 100 12.79 -1.73 -6.16
C ALA A 100 12.16 -2.47 -7.36
N CYS A 101 11.96 -1.81 -8.52
CA CYS A 101 11.53 -2.48 -9.74
C CYS A 101 12.55 -3.51 -10.26
N LEU A 102 13.83 -3.29 -10.01
CA LEU A 102 14.89 -4.22 -10.41
C LEU A 102 14.99 -5.44 -9.49
N PHE A 103 14.51 -5.33 -8.24
CA PHE A 103 14.63 -6.41 -7.27
C PHE A 103 14.00 -7.73 -7.74
N PRO A 104 12.70 -7.83 -8.14
CA PRO A 104 12.13 -9.08 -8.60
C PRO A 104 12.73 -9.54 -9.94
N VAL A 105 13.23 -8.63 -10.77
CA VAL A 105 13.93 -8.96 -12.02
C VAL A 105 15.20 -9.73 -11.70
N VAL A 106 16.09 -9.14 -10.88
CA VAL A 106 17.36 -9.77 -10.48
C VAL A 106 17.11 -11.06 -9.70
N PHE A 107 16.13 -11.02 -8.78
CA PHE A 107 15.75 -12.17 -7.96
C PHE A 107 15.33 -13.36 -8.84
N ASN A 108 14.41 -13.16 -9.78
CA ASN A 108 13.96 -14.24 -10.66
C ASN A 108 15.02 -14.71 -11.66
N LEU A 109 15.88 -13.79 -12.16
CA LEU A 109 17.02 -14.19 -12.99
C LEU A 109 17.98 -15.10 -12.23
N VAL A 110 18.29 -14.78 -10.97
CA VAL A 110 19.14 -15.63 -10.12
C VAL A 110 18.49 -17.01 -9.91
N LEU A 111 17.18 -17.02 -9.68
CA LEU A 111 16.45 -18.28 -9.48
C LEU A 111 16.38 -19.16 -10.73
N GLU A 112 16.44 -18.60 -11.94
CA GLU A 112 16.50 -19.39 -13.17
C GLU A 112 17.77 -20.28 -13.26
N PHE A 113 18.85 -19.93 -12.53
CA PHE A 113 20.08 -20.71 -12.49
C PHE A 113 20.10 -21.81 -11.40
N ILE A 114 19.07 -21.89 -10.54
CA ILE A 114 19.01 -22.86 -9.43
C ILE A 114 18.12 -24.04 -9.84
N PRO A 115 18.68 -25.26 -10.05
CA PRO A 115 17.88 -26.44 -10.40
C PRO A 115 16.87 -26.79 -9.30
N GLY A 116 15.65 -27.17 -9.68
CA GLY A 116 14.62 -27.64 -8.74
C GLY A 116 13.84 -26.57 -7.98
N ILE A 117 14.21 -25.29 -8.10
CA ILE A 117 13.51 -24.18 -7.42
C ILE A 117 12.19 -23.80 -8.14
N GLU A 118 11.96 -24.38 -9.29
CA GLU A 118 10.87 -24.06 -10.20
C GLU A 118 9.46 -24.16 -9.57
N GLN A 119 9.30 -25.03 -8.58
CA GLN A 119 8.04 -25.23 -7.86
C GLN A 119 7.68 -24.04 -6.93
N PHE A 120 8.68 -23.23 -6.56
CA PHE A 120 8.50 -22.09 -5.67
C PHE A 120 8.36 -20.76 -6.43
N VAL A 121 8.66 -20.73 -7.72
CA VAL A 121 8.71 -19.51 -8.54
C VAL A 121 7.71 -19.58 -9.68
N ASN A 122 6.76 -18.66 -9.71
CA ASN A 122 5.70 -18.64 -10.73
C ASN A 122 6.17 -18.09 -12.09
N ASN A 123 7.32 -17.43 -12.16
CA ASN A 123 7.82 -16.75 -13.36
C ASN A 123 9.04 -17.46 -13.96
N LYS A 124 8.79 -18.39 -14.86
CA LYS A 124 9.84 -19.04 -15.66
C LYS A 124 10.17 -18.23 -16.90
N GLY A 125 11.46 -18.05 -17.17
CA GLY A 125 11.92 -17.51 -18.46
C GLY A 125 11.85 -15.98 -18.56
N ILE A 126 12.09 -15.26 -17.46
CA ILE A 126 12.23 -13.79 -17.51
C ILE A 126 13.36 -13.37 -18.46
N SER A 127 14.43 -14.18 -18.58
CA SER A 127 15.54 -13.96 -19.49
C SER A 127 15.09 -13.74 -20.94
N LYS A 128 13.99 -14.37 -21.39
CA LYS A 128 13.42 -14.20 -22.73
C LYS A 128 12.98 -12.76 -23.03
N ASN A 129 12.59 -12.01 -22.00
CA ASN A 129 12.18 -10.61 -22.18
C ASN A 129 13.35 -9.68 -22.53
N PHE A 130 14.60 -10.08 -22.23
CA PHE A 130 15.79 -9.27 -22.51
C PHE A 130 16.29 -9.38 -23.95
N HIS A 131 15.63 -10.18 -24.79
CA HIS A 131 15.86 -10.20 -26.26
C HIS A 131 15.01 -9.17 -27.02
N GLN A 132 14.17 -8.42 -26.31
CA GLN A 132 13.33 -7.37 -26.89
C GLN A 132 14.09 -6.03 -27.03
N PRO A 133 13.60 -5.08 -27.86
CA PRO A 133 14.10 -3.72 -27.90
C PRO A 133 14.10 -3.04 -26.52
N ILE A 134 15.04 -2.12 -26.30
CA ILE A 134 15.28 -1.50 -24.99
C ILE A 134 14.06 -0.74 -24.45
N ASP A 135 13.28 -0.10 -25.30
CA ASP A 135 12.05 0.58 -24.94
C ASP A 135 11.01 -0.38 -24.36
N LYS A 136 10.86 -1.58 -24.95
CA LYS A 136 9.98 -2.65 -24.43
C LYS A 136 10.47 -3.20 -23.12
N ILE A 137 11.79 -3.38 -22.96
CA ILE A 137 12.39 -3.85 -21.69
C ILE A 137 12.12 -2.79 -20.59
N LEU A 138 12.34 -1.51 -20.87
CA LEU A 138 12.08 -0.45 -19.90
C LEU A 138 10.59 -0.34 -19.57
N ASN A 139 9.70 -0.48 -20.56
CA ASN A 139 8.26 -0.51 -20.31
C ASN A 139 7.87 -1.68 -19.41
N PHE A 140 8.35 -2.88 -19.73
CA PHE A 140 8.12 -4.09 -18.94
C PHE A 140 8.55 -3.92 -17.47
N ILE A 141 9.75 -3.39 -17.21
CA ILE A 141 10.30 -3.27 -15.86
C ILE A 141 9.58 -2.18 -15.07
N TYR A 142 9.32 -1.01 -15.66
CA TYR A 142 8.95 0.19 -14.91
C TYR A 142 7.50 0.65 -15.09
N PHE A 143 6.83 0.27 -16.19
CA PHE A 143 5.52 0.87 -16.49
C PHE A 143 4.41 -0.16 -16.63
N ASP A 144 4.53 -1.06 -17.60
CA ASP A 144 3.49 -2.05 -17.90
C ASP A 144 4.09 -3.36 -18.43
N SER A 145 3.96 -4.40 -17.63
CA SER A 145 4.36 -5.76 -18.00
C SER A 145 3.26 -6.52 -18.78
N GLY A 146 2.22 -5.83 -19.24
CA GLY A 146 1.09 -6.39 -19.98
C GLY A 146 -0.22 -6.47 -19.18
N ASN A 147 -0.23 -5.96 -17.94
CA ASN A 147 -1.41 -5.95 -17.07
C ASN A 147 -1.69 -4.58 -16.43
N GLY A 148 -1.14 -3.50 -16.98
CA GLY A 148 -1.25 -2.15 -16.43
C GLY A 148 -0.36 -1.88 -15.22
N SER A 149 0.57 -2.79 -14.91
CA SER A 149 1.49 -2.67 -13.78
C SER A 149 2.93 -2.95 -14.21
N PRO A 150 3.96 -2.40 -13.53
CA PRO A 150 5.34 -2.79 -13.77
C PRO A 150 5.53 -4.28 -13.47
N TYR A 151 6.67 -4.87 -13.89
CA TYR A 151 6.99 -6.26 -13.55
C TYR A 151 6.95 -6.51 -12.04
N ALA A 152 7.46 -5.58 -11.24
CA ALA A 152 7.22 -5.51 -9.80
C ALA A 152 5.79 -5.03 -9.53
N PHE A 153 4.79 -5.87 -9.82
CA PHE A 153 3.38 -5.47 -9.87
C PHE A 153 2.90 -4.74 -8.61
N HIS A 154 3.37 -5.11 -7.43
CA HIS A 154 3.04 -4.49 -6.15
C HIS A 154 3.46 -3.01 -6.06
N LEU A 155 4.36 -2.54 -6.92
CA LEU A 155 4.83 -1.14 -6.95
C LEU A 155 3.94 -0.20 -7.77
N TRP A 156 2.81 -0.68 -8.33
CA TRP A 156 1.87 0.16 -9.07
C TRP A 156 1.43 1.39 -8.26
N PHE A 157 1.18 1.23 -6.96
CA PHE A 157 0.82 2.32 -6.06
C PHE A 157 1.89 3.42 -6.00
N LEU A 158 3.18 3.03 -5.92
CA LEU A 158 4.28 3.99 -5.83
C LEU A 158 4.49 4.72 -7.17
N ARG A 159 4.35 4.00 -8.30
CA ARG A 159 4.33 4.59 -9.65
C ARG A 159 3.25 5.66 -9.73
N ASP A 160 2.04 5.32 -9.38
CA ASP A 160 0.90 6.23 -9.44
C ASP A 160 1.07 7.42 -8.48
N LEU A 161 1.62 7.20 -7.28
CA LEU A 161 1.93 8.28 -6.35
C LEU A 161 2.97 9.27 -6.94
N ILE A 162 3.97 8.77 -7.66
CA ILE A 162 4.95 9.62 -8.37
C ILE A 162 4.25 10.47 -9.41
N PHE A 163 3.37 9.88 -10.25
CA PHE A 163 2.55 10.64 -11.22
C PHE A 163 1.68 11.69 -10.55
N ILE A 164 1.01 11.36 -9.45
CA ILE A 164 0.16 12.31 -8.70
C ILE A 164 1.00 13.47 -8.16
N VAL A 165 2.20 13.21 -7.65
CA VAL A 165 3.12 14.27 -7.20
C VAL A 165 3.53 15.19 -8.35
N VAL A 166 3.76 14.67 -9.55
CA VAL A 166 4.06 15.46 -10.75
C VAL A 166 2.85 16.31 -11.16
N LEU A 167 1.64 15.75 -11.07
CA LEU A 167 0.37 16.45 -11.39
C LEU A 167 -0.12 17.39 -10.26
N SER A 168 0.53 17.39 -9.11
CA SER A 168 0.10 18.19 -7.95
C SER A 168 0.02 19.71 -8.17
N PRO A 169 0.80 20.34 -9.08
CA PRO A 169 0.62 21.77 -9.41
C PRO A 169 -0.77 22.05 -10.01
N ILE A 170 -1.28 21.14 -10.84
CA ILE A 170 -2.62 21.24 -11.45
C ILE A 170 -3.69 21.11 -10.38
N LEU A 171 -3.54 20.14 -9.48
CA LEU A 171 -4.48 19.94 -8.35
C LEU A 171 -4.51 21.14 -7.42
N LEU A 172 -3.34 21.73 -7.12
CA LEU A 172 -3.24 22.92 -6.28
C LEU A 172 -3.89 24.13 -6.96
N TYR A 173 -3.55 24.38 -8.24
CA TYR A 173 -4.13 25.48 -9.03
C TYR A 173 -5.66 25.37 -9.13
N ALA A 174 -6.18 24.18 -9.45
CA ALA A 174 -7.63 23.95 -9.49
C ALA A 174 -8.27 24.22 -8.12
N SER A 175 -7.60 23.83 -7.02
CA SER A 175 -8.08 24.05 -5.65
C SER A 175 -8.11 25.54 -5.27
N GLU A 176 -7.20 26.35 -5.83
CA GLU A 176 -7.21 27.82 -5.64
C GLU A 176 -8.34 28.51 -6.41
N LYS A 177 -8.58 28.05 -7.64
CA LYS A 177 -9.63 28.64 -8.50
C LYS A 177 -11.04 28.28 -8.10
N THR A 178 -11.23 27.13 -7.46
CA THR A 178 -12.54 26.65 -7.01
C THR A 178 -12.58 26.45 -5.50
N SER A 179 -12.36 25.23 -5.06
CA SER A 179 -12.02 24.87 -3.68
C SER A 179 -11.42 23.46 -3.67
N LYS A 180 -10.62 23.15 -2.65
CA LYS A 180 -10.09 21.78 -2.48
C LYS A 180 -11.20 20.71 -2.38
N TYR A 181 -12.37 21.08 -1.83
CA TYR A 181 -13.51 20.18 -1.70
C TYR A 181 -14.19 19.94 -3.05
N ALA A 182 -14.30 20.97 -3.90
CA ALA A 182 -14.84 20.83 -5.25
C ALA A 182 -13.93 19.92 -6.10
N VAL A 183 -12.61 20.12 -6.06
CA VAL A 183 -11.64 19.25 -6.76
C VAL A 183 -11.75 17.81 -6.25
N CYS A 184 -11.84 17.58 -4.93
CA CYS A 184 -12.05 16.25 -4.37
C CYS A 184 -13.37 15.62 -4.82
N GLY A 185 -14.45 16.39 -4.87
CA GLY A 185 -15.77 15.93 -5.35
C GLY A 185 -15.77 15.56 -6.84
N ILE A 186 -15.11 16.36 -7.68
CA ILE A 186 -14.95 16.06 -9.11
C ILE A 186 -14.16 14.75 -9.27
N LEU A 187 -13.05 14.57 -8.55
CA LEU A 187 -12.27 13.35 -8.60
C LEU A 187 -13.04 12.14 -8.08
N PHE A 188 -13.92 12.31 -7.09
CA PHE A 188 -14.83 11.25 -6.63
C PHE A 188 -15.73 10.77 -7.77
N VAL A 189 -16.36 11.70 -8.50
CA VAL A 189 -17.20 11.36 -9.65
C VAL A 189 -16.38 10.73 -10.78
N LEU A 190 -15.25 11.32 -11.13
CA LEU A 190 -14.36 10.82 -12.18
C LEU A 190 -13.80 9.42 -11.88
N ASN A 191 -13.76 9.01 -10.62
CA ASN A 191 -13.29 7.67 -10.23
C ASN A 191 -14.19 6.54 -10.75
N TYR A 192 -15.43 6.84 -11.13
CA TYR A 192 -16.34 5.89 -11.75
C TYR A 192 -16.12 5.77 -13.27
N PHE A 193 -15.27 6.62 -13.85
CA PHE A 193 -14.91 6.60 -15.27
C PHE A 193 -13.47 6.13 -15.43
N ALA A 194 -13.25 5.12 -16.27
CA ALA A 194 -11.91 4.68 -16.60
C ALA A 194 -11.29 5.63 -17.64
N ILE A 195 -10.43 6.55 -17.19
CA ILE A 195 -9.63 7.39 -18.09
C ILE A 195 -8.23 6.77 -18.18
N PRO A 196 -7.81 6.31 -19.36
CA PRO A 196 -6.48 5.72 -19.55
C PRO A 196 -5.38 6.67 -19.06
N PHE A 197 -4.30 6.08 -18.51
CA PHE A 197 -3.10 6.78 -18.04
C PHE A 197 -3.25 7.70 -16.83
N LEU A 198 -4.46 7.99 -16.34
CA LEU A 198 -4.66 8.81 -15.16
C LEU A 198 -4.99 7.94 -13.92
N PRO A 199 -4.19 8.02 -12.84
CA PRO A 199 -4.47 7.30 -11.61
C PRO A 199 -5.56 8.00 -10.78
N LEU A 200 -6.77 8.10 -11.35
CA LEU A 200 -7.89 8.87 -10.76
C LEU A 200 -8.20 8.44 -9.32
N SER A 201 -8.18 7.14 -9.06
CA SER A 201 -8.41 6.62 -7.71
C SER A 201 -7.36 7.13 -6.73
N GLY A 202 -6.09 7.06 -7.10
CA GLY A 202 -4.99 7.61 -6.29
C GLY A 202 -5.13 9.12 -6.09
N MET A 203 -5.47 9.87 -7.15
CA MET A 203 -5.69 11.33 -7.09
C MET A 203 -6.83 11.69 -6.14
N PHE A 204 -7.95 10.94 -6.19
CA PHE A 204 -9.07 11.14 -5.26
C PHE A 204 -8.62 10.92 -3.82
N TRP A 205 -7.99 9.80 -3.49
CA TRP A 205 -7.56 9.52 -2.13
C TRP A 205 -6.47 10.48 -1.62
N PHE A 206 -5.60 10.93 -2.51
CA PHE A 206 -4.60 11.94 -2.19
C PHE A 206 -5.25 13.29 -1.83
N MET A 207 -6.25 13.74 -2.61
CA MET A 207 -7.02 14.94 -2.31
C MET A 207 -7.95 14.74 -1.11
N PHE A 208 -8.54 13.56 -0.91
CA PHE A 208 -9.31 13.22 0.29
C PHE A 208 -8.48 13.43 1.56
N GLY A 209 -7.24 12.97 1.56
CA GLY A 209 -6.32 13.19 2.67
C GLY A 209 -6.09 14.67 2.96
N TYR A 210 -5.87 15.48 1.94
CA TYR A 210 -5.71 16.93 2.07
C TYR A 210 -6.97 17.63 2.61
N CYS A 211 -8.16 17.16 2.21
CA CYS A 211 -9.43 17.80 2.59
C CYS A 211 -9.92 17.41 3.97
N PHE A 212 -9.75 16.13 4.36
CA PHE A 212 -10.55 15.55 5.43
C PHE A 212 -9.75 14.93 6.57
N LEU A 213 -8.47 14.56 6.39
CA LEU A 213 -7.74 13.78 7.38
C LEU A 213 -7.63 14.46 8.76
N ASP A 214 -7.48 15.79 8.79
CA ASP A 214 -7.52 16.56 10.04
C ASP A 214 -8.88 16.48 10.75
N LYS A 215 -9.95 16.45 9.97
CA LYS A 215 -11.32 16.47 10.48
C LYS A 215 -11.74 15.13 11.09
N LEU A 216 -11.13 14.02 10.64
CA LEU A 216 -11.41 12.69 11.19
C LEU A 216 -11.09 12.61 12.69
N SER A 217 -10.14 13.40 13.18
CA SER A 217 -9.79 13.46 14.60
C SER A 217 -10.93 13.98 15.52
N ASN A 218 -11.94 14.62 14.94
CA ASN A 218 -13.12 15.08 15.66
C ASN A 218 -14.21 13.99 15.78
N LEU A 219 -14.10 12.92 14.99
CA LEU A 219 -15.04 11.81 15.00
C LEU A 219 -14.61 10.79 16.09
N LYS A 220 -15.49 10.54 17.05
CA LYS A 220 -15.22 9.63 18.18
C LYS A 220 -16.22 8.48 18.28
N SER A 221 -17.22 8.44 17.40
CA SER A 221 -18.32 7.49 17.49
C SER A 221 -17.87 6.07 17.18
N ILE A 222 -18.01 5.17 18.15
CA ILE A 222 -17.72 3.73 17.97
C ILE A 222 -18.70 3.05 17.02
N PHE A 223 -19.85 3.65 16.75
CA PHE A 223 -20.81 3.10 15.79
C PHE A 223 -20.25 3.05 14.37
N ILE A 224 -19.30 3.93 13.99
CA ILE A 224 -18.69 3.92 12.66
C ILE A 224 -17.90 2.62 12.41
N PRO A 225 -16.99 2.17 13.27
CA PRO A 225 -16.36 0.86 13.15
C PRO A 225 -17.36 -0.31 13.14
N VAL A 226 -18.42 -0.24 13.95
CA VAL A 226 -19.46 -1.27 13.97
C VAL A 226 -20.19 -1.33 12.62
N ILE A 227 -20.62 -0.17 12.08
CA ILE A 227 -21.25 -0.09 10.75
C ILE A 227 -20.31 -0.64 9.68
N PHE A 228 -19.02 -0.30 9.69
CA PHE A 228 -18.05 -0.83 8.75
C PHE A 228 -17.98 -2.36 8.81
N THR A 229 -17.91 -2.92 10.02
CA THR A 229 -17.85 -4.37 10.21
C THR A 229 -19.12 -5.05 9.70
N VAL A 230 -20.29 -4.49 9.99
CA VAL A 230 -21.58 -5.00 9.49
C VAL A 230 -21.62 -4.96 7.97
N LEU A 231 -21.22 -3.85 7.33
CA LEU A 231 -21.17 -3.74 5.87
C LEU A 231 -20.24 -4.80 5.26
N CYS A 232 -19.06 -5.02 5.84
CA CYS A 232 -18.13 -6.04 5.38
C CYS A 232 -18.71 -7.46 5.46
N ILE A 233 -19.37 -7.80 6.58
CA ILE A 233 -20.02 -9.10 6.75
C ILE A 233 -21.18 -9.26 5.75
N THR A 234 -21.98 -8.21 5.58
CA THR A 234 -23.12 -8.25 4.65
C THR A 234 -22.67 -8.43 3.19
N GLU A 235 -21.58 -7.77 2.78
CA GLU A 235 -21.00 -7.92 1.44
C GLU A 235 -20.53 -9.36 1.19
N ILE A 236 -19.98 -10.04 2.21
CA ILE A 236 -19.55 -11.45 2.11
C ILE A 236 -20.74 -12.40 2.03
N LEU A 237 -21.77 -12.17 2.86
CA LEU A 237 -22.92 -13.07 2.94
C LEU A 237 -23.89 -12.89 1.74
N TYR A 238 -24.00 -11.68 1.21
CA TYR A 238 -24.93 -11.31 0.14
C TYR A 238 -24.21 -10.56 -0.99
N PRO A 239 -23.32 -11.23 -1.76
CA PRO A 239 -22.58 -10.58 -2.83
C PRO A 239 -23.52 -10.14 -3.95
N CYS A 240 -23.45 -8.86 -4.32
CA CYS A 240 -24.22 -8.27 -5.43
C CYS A 240 -23.44 -7.11 -6.08
N GLU A 241 -23.89 -6.69 -7.26
CA GLU A 241 -23.23 -5.60 -8.02
C GLU A 241 -23.27 -4.24 -7.31
N LEU A 242 -24.24 -4.01 -6.43
CA LEU A 242 -24.35 -2.77 -5.66
C LEU A 242 -23.06 -2.49 -4.86
N TRP A 243 -22.42 -3.53 -4.30
CA TRP A 243 -21.16 -3.37 -3.53
C TRP A 243 -20.03 -2.77 -4.35
N LYS A 244 -19.96 -3.08 -5.65
CA LYS A 244 -18.98 -2.46 -6.55
C LYS A 244 -19.23 -0.97 -6.72
N GLN A 245 -20.50 -0.55 -6.82
CA GLN A 245 -20.89 0.86 -6.97
C GLN A 245 -20.62 1.69 -5.72
N ILE A 246 -20.86 1.13 -4.52
CA ILE A 246 -20.68 1.82 -3.24
C ILE A 246 -19.32 1.54 -2.59
N LYS A 247 -18.39 0.93 -3.32
CA LYS A 247 -17.05 0.57 -2.82
C LYS A 247 -16.30 1.76 -2.20
N ILE A 248 -16.33 2.93 -2.84
CA ILE A 248 -15.61 4.12 -2.35
C ILE A 248 -16.19 4.63 -1.02
N PRO A 249 -17.51 4.83 -0.86
CA PRO A 249 -18.14 5.12 0.43
C PRO A 249 -17.76 4.14 1.54
N ILE A 250 -17.75 2.83 1.27
CA ILE A 250 -17.38 1.80 2.25
C ILE A 250 -15.92 1.98 2.68
N ILE A 251 -15.00 2.25 1.75
CA ILE A 251 -13.60 2.48 2.07
C ILE A 251 -13.45 3.76 2.92
N ILE A 252 -14.21 4.83 2.66
CA ILE A 252 -14.21 6.04 3.49
C ILE A 252 -14.61 5.70 4.93
N ILE A 253 -15.70 4.93 5.11
CA ILE A 253 -16.13 4.46 6.44
C ILE A 253 -15.04 3.60 7.07
N GLY A 254 -14.38 2.71 6.30
CA GLY A 254 -13.28 1.86 6.77
C GLY A 254 -12.05 2.66 7.23
N ILE A 255 -11.60 3.64 6.45
CA ILE A 255 -10.50 4.54 6.84
C ILE A 255 -10.85 5.31 8.12
N THR A 256 -12.07 5.83 8.18
CA THR A 256 -12.57 6.54 9.36
C THR A 256 -12.62 5.61 10.58
N SER A 257 -13.03 4.37 10.39
CA SER A 257 -13.04 3.34 11.45
C SER A 257 -11.63 3.06 11.99
N ILE A 258 -10.66 2.83 11.11
CA ILE A 258 -9.25 2.61 11.48
C ILE A 258 -8.72 3.83 12.25
N TRP A 259 -9.09 5.04 11.82
CA TRP A 259 -8.70 6.28 12.47
C TRP A 259 -9.27 6.42 13.89
N ILE A 260 -10.56 6.15 14.07
CA ILE A 260 -11.25 6.19 15.36
C ILE A 260 -10.71 5.13 16.32
N LEU A 261 -10.52 3.91 15.84
CA LEU A 261 -9.97 2.82 16.64
C LEU A 261 -8.56 3.17 17.15
N TYR A 262 -7.71 3.75 16.29
CA TYR A 262 -6.42 4.25 16.75
C TYR A 262 -6.54 5.26 17.88
N ASP A 263 -7.39 6.29 17.74
CA ASP A 263 -7.56 7.33 18.77
C ASP A 263 -8.16 6.80 20.06
N LYS A 264 -8.94 5.71 20.00
CA LYS A 264 -9.49 5.04 21.16
C LYS A 264 -8.45 4.21 21.92
N PHE A 265 -7.60 3.48 21.20
CA PHE A 265 -6.57 2.62 21.80
C PHE A 265 -5.28 3.36 22.15
N CYS A 266 -5.00 4.47 21.48
CA CYS A 266 -3.82 5.32 21.68
C CYS A 266 -4.27 6.75 21.96
N PRO A 267 -4.76 7.08 23.18
CA PRO A 267 -5.19 8.43 23.52
C PRO A 267 -4.03 9.43 23.41
N LYS A 268 -4.37 10.72 23.23
CA LYS A 268 -3.38 11.80 22.97
C LYS A 268 -2.30 11.92 24.03
N ASP A 269 -2.62 11.56 25.27
CA ASP A 269 -1.70 11.57 26.41
C ASP A 269 -0.80 10.32 26.47
N PHE A 270 -1.08 9.34 25.61
CA PHE A 270 -0.26 8.13 25.50
C PHE A 270 0.99 8.43 24.66
N GLU A 271 2.07 8.78 25.34
CA GLU A 271 3.38 8.89 24.70
C GLU A 271 3.93 7.49 24.39
N ILE A 272 3.90 7.13 23.11
CA ILE A 272 4.64 5.96 22.64
C ILE A 272 6.13 6.29 22.79
N LYS A 273 6.80 5.65 23.77
CA LYS A 273 8.23 5.88 24.01
C LYS A 273 9.00 5.61 22.72
N LYS A 274 9.96 6.48 22.39
CA LYS A 274 10.78 6.40 21.16
C LYS A 274 11.48 5.04 20.99
N HIS A 275 11.70 4.32 22.08
CA HIS A 275 12.32 3.00 22.12
C HIS A 275 11.31 1.82 22.08
N ASN A 276 10.00 2.09 21.95
CA ASN A 276 9.01 1.02 21.80
C ASN A 276 9.30 0.20 20.53
N VAL A 277 9.20 -1.13 20.66
CA VAL A 277 9.41 -2.08 19.56
C VAL A 277 8.54 -1.75 18.35
N LEU A 278 7.26 -1.39 18.59
CA LEU A 278 6.33 -0.98 17.53
C LEU A 278 6.85 0.23 16.74
N MET A 279 7.36 1.27 17.43
CA MET A 279 7.87 2.46 16.74
C MET A 279 9.15 2.18 15.95
N LYS A 280 9.98 1.25 16.42
CA LYS A 280 11.13 0.77 15.64
C LYS A 280 10.67 0.00 14.40
N ALA A 281 9.68 -0.89 14.54
CA ALA A 281 9.10 -1.64 13.42
C ALA A 281 8.48 -0.70 12.37
N CYS A 282 7.76 0.35 12.80
CA CYS A 282 7.20 1.38 11.91
C CYS A 282 8.27 2.07 11.05
N GLY A 283 9.52 2.14 11.50
CA GLY A 283 10.63 2.67 10.71
C GLY A 283 10.99 1.85 9.47
N PHE A 284 10.55 0.59 9.40
CA PHE A 284 10.80 -0.31 8.27
C PHE A 284 9.61 -0.48 7.33
N THR A 285 8.49 0.21 7.56
CA THR A 285 7.27 0.12 6.74
C THR A 285 7.55 0.27 5.25
N PHE A 286 8.33 1.27 4.86
CA PHE A 286 8.64 1.52 3.44
C PHE A 286 9.60 0.48 2.87
N PHE A 287 10.55 -0.01 3.64
CA PHE A 287 11.45 -1.10 3.24
C PHE A 287 10.66 -2.40 3.00
N ILE A 288 9.77 -2.77 3.91
CA ILE A 288 8.86 -3.91 3.74
C ILE A 288 8.03 -3.75 2.47
N TYR A 289 7.44 -2.55 2.25
CA TYR A 289 6.63 -2.27 1.07
C TYR A 289 7.40 -2.46 -0.24
N LEU A 290 8.64 -1.99 -0.32
CA LEU A 290 9.44 -2.05 -1.54
C LEU A 290 9.83 -3.47 -1.95
N PHE A 291 10.03 -4.36 -0.99
CA PHE A 291 10.70 -5.64 -1.22
C PHE A 291 9.89 -6.88 -0.78
N HIS A 292 8.57 -6.74 -0.56
CA HIS A 292 7.78 -7.89 -0.10
C HIS A 292 7.55 -8.96 -1.19
N GLU A 293 7.50 -8.59 -2.45
CA GLU A 293 7.35 -9.54 -3.54
C GLU A 293 8.67 -9.69 -4.33
N PRO A 294 9.02 -10.92 -4.74
CA PRO A 294 8.24 -12.18 -4.68
C PRO A 294 8.45 -13.01 -3.39
N THR A 295 9.18 -12.52 -2.42
CA THR A 295 9.66 -13.27 -1.25
C THR A 295 8.55 -13.66 -0.26
N LEU A 296 7.50 -12.86 -0.12
CA LEU A 296 6.31 -13.19 0.67
C LEU A 296 5.63 -14.46 0.15
N ASN A 297 5.51 -14.59 -1.18
CA ASN A 297 4.90 -15.75 -1.82
C ASN A 297 5.67 -17.05 -1.51
N ILE A 298 6.99 -16.97 -1.44
CA ILE A 298 7.84 -18.13 -1.07
C ILE A 298 7.57 -18.54 0.38
N ILE A 299 7.55 -17.61 1.32
CA ILE A 299 7.25 -17.90 2.74
C ILE A 299 5.87 -18.55 2.87
N ARG A 300 4.85 -18.01 2.20
CA ARG A 300 3.50 -18.57 2.18
C ARG A 300 3.49 -20.02 1.71
N LYS A 301 4.16 -20.33 0.60
CA LYS A 301 4.25 -21.69 0.04
C LYS A 301 5.00 -22.64 0.96
N ILE A 302 6.09 -22.21 1.60
CA ILE A 302 6.83 -23.03 2.56
C ILE A 302 5.96 -23.37 3.77
N LEU A 303 5.20 -22.42 4.29
CA LEU A 303 4.38 -22.61 5.49
C LEU A 303 3.23 -23.60 5.31
N ILE A 304 2.77 -23.86 4.09
CA ILE A 304 1.69 -24.83 3.85
C ILE A 304 2.18 -26.27 3.70
N ILE A 305 3.45 -26.49 3.35
CA ILE A 305 4.02 -27.81 3.08
C ILE A 305 3.77 -28.81 4.23
N PRO A 306 4.02 -28.46 5.52
CA PRO A 306 3.84 -29.41 6.62
C PRO A 306 2.38 -29.84 6.84
N PHE A 307 1.43 -29.10 6.29
CA PHE A 307 -0.01 -29.31 6.50
C PHE A 307 -0.70 -29.99 5.31
N HIS A 308 0.06 -30.44 4.30
CA HIS A 308 -0.46 -31.17 3.12
C HIS A 308 -1.67 -30.50 2.46
N HIS A 309 -1.68 -29.17 2.33
CA HIS A 309 -2.78 -28.39 1.76
C HIS A 309 -4.13 -28.55 2.46
N SER A 310 -4.12 -28.88 3.75
CA SER A 310 -5.35 -28.95 4.57
C SER A 310 -5.97 -27.57 4.77
N SER A 311 -7.27 -27.54 5.11
CA SER A 311 -7.98 -26.30 5.45
C SER A 311 -7.30 -25.51 6.57
N PHE A 312 -6.81 -26.21 7.60
CA PHE A 312 -6.03 -25.59 8.66
C PHE A 312 -4.70 -25.02 8.14
N GLY A 313 -4.01 -25.74 7.27
CA GLY A 313 -2.74 -25.30 6.67
C GLY A 313 -2.91 -24.03 5.86
N PHE A 314 -3.96 -23.92 5.05
CA PHE A 314 -4.27 -22.68 4.32
C PHE A 314 -4.58 -21.50 5.25
N ALA A 315 -5.42 -21.72 6.28
CA ALA A 315 -5.74 -20.68 7.27
C ALA A 315 -4.49 -20.22 8.03
N PHE A 316 -3.70 -21.19 8.54
CA PHE A 316 -2.47 -20.92 9.28
C PHE A 316 -1.44 -20.16 8.41
N SER A 317 -1.15 -20.67 7.22
CA SER A 317 -0.20 -20.03 6.31
C SER A 317 -0.65 -18.61 5.95
N TYR A 318 -1.93 -18.40 5.64
CA TYR A 318 -2.48 -17.08 5.35
C TYR A 318 -2.34 -16.10 6.53
N LEU A 319 -2.68 -16.53 7.74
CA LEU A 319 -2.63 -15.68 8.93
C LEU A 319 -1.21 -15.42 9.43
N ALA A 320 -0.31 -16.40 9.30
CA ALA A 320 1.05 -16.31 9.83
C ALA A 320 2.04 -15.65 8.87
N SER A 321 1.92 -15.87 7.55
CA SER A 321 2.93 -15.41 6.58
C SER A 321 3.18 -13.90 6.59
N PRO A 322 2.19 -12.99 6.73
CA PRO A 322 2.44 -11.56 6.80
C PRO A 322 3.29 -11.16 8.00
N TRP A 323 3.07 -11.76 9.14
CA TRP A 323 3.80 -11.46 10.37
C TRP A 323 5.20 -12.03 10.37
N ILE A 324 5.36 -13.30 9.97
CA ILE A 324 6.66 -13.94 9.83
C ILE A 324 7.50 -13.16 8.83
N PHE A 325 6.93 -12.81 7.68
CA PHE A 325 7.58 -11.99 6.69
C PHE A 325 8.02 -10.64 7.25
N ALA A 326 7.12 -9.91 7.92
CA ALA A 326 7.42 -8.60 8.49
C ALA A 326 8.56 -8.67 9.50
N VAL A 327 8.59 -9.68 10.38
CA VAL A 327 9.67 -9.88 11.36
C VAL A 327 11.01 -10.16 10.65
N ILE A 328 11.02 -11.09 9.69
CA ILE A 328 12.23 -11.42 8.93
C ILE A 328 12.76 -10.17 8.20
N TRP A 329 11.87 -9.41 7.53
CA TRP A 329 12.25 -8.21 6.78
C TRP A 329 12.73 -7.06 7.66
N ILE A 330 12.17 -6.93 8.87
CA ILE A 330 12.69 -5.98 9.87
C ILE A 330 14.10 -6.37 10.29
N ILE A 331 14.37 -7.65 10.57
CA ILE A 331 15.70 -8.14 10.95
C ILE A 331 16.70 -7.90 9.80
N ILE A 332 16.33 -8.25 8.56
CA ILE A 332 17.14 -7.98 7.36
C ILE A 332 17.39 -6.48 7.21
N GLY A 333 16.33 -5.65 7.38
CA GLY A 333 16.43 -4.21 7.30
C GLY A 333 17.36 -3.59 8.35
N ILE A 334 17.34 -4.11 9.58
CA ILE A 334 18.27 -3.70 10.66
C ILE A 334 19.70 -4.04 10.27
N GLY A 335 19.94 -5.27 9.81
CA GLY A 335 21.25 -5.73 9.34
C GLY A 335 21.75 -4.89 8.17
N PHE A 336 20.92 -4.70 7.15
CA PHE A 336 21.25 -3.91 5.96
C PHE A 336 21.59 -2.45 6.31
N LYS A 337 20.77 -1.82 7.17
CA LYS A 337 21.00 -0.46 7.64
C LYS A 337 22.29 -0.33 8.45
N ARG A 338 22.70 -1.38 9.19
CA ARG A 338 23.92 -1.39 9.99
C ARG A 338 25.18 -1.61 9.14
N ILE A 339 25.11 -2.54 8.17
CA ILE A 339 26.26 -2.93 7.35
C ILE A 339 26.48 -1.93 6.20
N MET A 340 25.41 -1.50 5.53
CA MET A 340 25.46 -0.63 4.33
C MET A 340 24.52 0.58 4.48
N PRO A 341 24.76 1.51 5.44
CA PRO A 341 23.82 2.58 5.76
C PRO A 341 23.54 3.52 4.58
N HIS A 342 24.55 3.81 3.76
CA HIS A 342 24.39 4.66 2.57
C HIS A 342 23.47 4.02 1.52
N ILE A 343 23.70 2.73 1.20
CA ILE A 343 22.91 1.99 0.22
C ILE A 343 21.48 1.85 0.73
N TYR A 344 21.30 1.47 2.01
CA TYR A 344 19.98 1.43 2.63
C TYR A 344 19.25 2.76 2.52
N SER A 345 19.91 3.87 2.79
CA SER A 345 19.34 5.21 2.69
C SER A 345 18.90 5.54 1.25
N ILE A 346 19.70 5.18 0.25
CA ILE A 346 19.34 5.37 -1.18
C ILE A 346 18.12 4.50 -1.52
N CYS A 347 18.15 3.21 -1.15
CA CYS A 347 17.04 2.27 -1.43
C CYS A 347 15.73 2.67 -0.74
N THR A 348 15.78 3.37 0.39
CA THR A 348 14.59 3.75 1.17
C THR A 348 14.25 5.24 1.11
N GLY A 349 14.99 6.03 0.32
CA GLY A 349 14.78 7.48 0.20
C GLY A 349 15.09 8.25 1.49
N GLY A 350 16.07 7.78 2.29
CA GLY A 350 16.51 8.44 3.53
C GLY A 350 15.60 8.21 4.74
N ARG A 351 14.84 7.10 4.77
CA ARG A 351 13.90 6.75 5.85
C ARG A 351 14.49 5.75 6.84
#